data_e968419da3850dc3c29c648560b09e80
#
_entry.id   e968419da3850dc3c29c648560b09e80
#
_cell.length_a   1.000
_cell.length_b   1.000
_cell.length_c   1.000
_cell.angle_alpha   90.00
_cell.angle_beta   90.00
_cell.angle_gamma   90.00
#
_symmetry.space_group_name_H-M   'P 1'
#
loop_
_entity.id
_entity.type
_entity.pdbx_description
1 polymer ?
#
loop_
_entity_poly.entity_id
_entity_poly.type
_entity_poly.pdbx_seq_one_letter_code
_entity_poly.pdbx_strand_id
1 'polypeptide(L)'
;MSNIERRCCIGADFDTAISLLIIGNGFDLHHGLATSYSDYHKWLKVYDKQVVKDFDSFVYAVECSDFENSLDCTRGSVREDNPRWCSLEESLGIEWNDLCYETLDHTYPDLTEDNPGWNDFWIELHMRLEYLKKLTRDHFREWVESIDVSKVKPVLNLPDTASFITFNYTPTLEYVYGVRPVRILHIHGCVLDKNELLQFGSPDNNPFELQKMLEDKYGMEDFYGATIQQGVTVACDRCADTWKNIEGNYDALNHFLDPLAKINTVIIMGNSFDKVDKPYYRDVLAPRYRDAEWVFCEHKPNEDKHYDIDDFCRELTISNYRITSYAEFKNGNEQSIS
;
A
#
# COMPACT_ATOMS: atom_id res chain seq x y z
N MET A 1 -7.01 -24.57 11.54
CA MET A 1 -6.09 -24.66 12.69
C MET A 1 -4.81 -25.31 12.20
N SER A 2 -3.84 -24.54 11.80
CA SER A 2 -2.46 -25.02 11.56
C SER A 2 -1.52 -23.99 12.15
N ASN A 3 -0.94 -24.34 13.30
CA ASN A 3 0.08 -23.58 14.00
C ASN A 3 1.33 -23.48 13.12
N ILE A 4 1.58 -22.31 12.57
CA ILE A 4 2.92 -21.94 12.15
C ILE A 4 3.60 -21.35 13.39
N GLU A 5 4.20 -22.24 14.19
CA GLU A 5 5.23 -21.84 15.14
C GLU A 5 6.42 -21.28 14.34
N ARG A 6 6.44 -19.98 14.10
CA ARG A 6 7.67 -19.28 13.74
C ARG A 6 8.64 -19.46 14.91
N ARG A 7 9.64 -20.33 14.77
CA ARG A 7 10.75 -20.45 15.70
C ARG A 7 11.47 -19.10 15.74
N CYS A 8 11.09 -18.30 16.72
CA CYS A 8 11.82 -17.11 17.12
C CYS A 8 13.18 -17.61 17.70
N CYS A 9 14.25 -17.51 16.92
CA CYS A 9 15.60 -17.63 17.46
C CYS A 9 15.87 -16.35 18.27
N ILE A 10 15.33 -16.29 19.49
CA ILE A 10 15.65 -15.26 20.47
C ILE A 10 17.05 -15.59 21.00
N GLY A 11 18.06 -14.88 20.57
CA GLY A 11 19.42 -15.01 21.06
C GLY A 11 20.27 -13.79 20.73
N ALA A 12 20.50 -12.96 21.73
CA ALA A 12 21.73 -12.20 22.00
C ALA A 12 22.10 -10.95 21.17
N ASP A 13 21.56 -10.68 19.97
CA ASP A 13 22.07 -9.58 19.13
C ASP A 13 21.24 -8.28 19.19
N PHE A 14 20.10 -8.25 19.87
CA PHE A 14 19.23 -7.07 19.95
C PHE A 14 19.67 -6.04 21.00
N ASP A 15 20.56 -6.39 21.89
CA ASP A 15 20.94 -5.52 23.02
C ASP A 15 21.79 -4.30 22.60
N THR A 16 22.17 -4.21 21.33
CA THR A 16 23.04 -3.14 20.78
C THR A 16 22.39 -2.29 19.68
N ALA A 17 21.12 -2.52 19.34
CA ALA A 17 20.44 -1.72 18.30
C ALA A 17 20.15 -0.31 18.84
N ILE A 18 20.89 0.68 18.33
CA ILE A 18 20.76 2.09 18.71
C ILE A 18 19.86 2.84 17.73
N SER A 19 19.70 2.32 16.52
CA SER A 19 18.97 2.98 15.43
C SER A 19 17.89 2.08 14.85
N LEU A 20 16.72 2.67 14.58
CA LEU A 20 15.64 2.09 13.78
C LEU A 20 15.58 2.82 12.44
N LEU A 21 15.74 2.09 11.34
CA LEU A 21 15.56 2.63 10.00
C LEU A 21 14.18 2.28 9.47
N ILE A 22 13.48 3.29 8.96
CA ILE A 22 12.17 3.17 8.31
C ILE A 22 12.37 3.46 6.83
N ILE A 23 12.11 2.47 6.00
CA ILE A 23 12.44 2.48 4.58
C ILE A 23 11.15 2.50 3.76
N GLY A 24 11.02 3.49 2.86
CA GLY A 24 9.95 3.57 1.88
C GLY A 24 10.47 3.45 0.44
N ASN A 25 9.56 3.53 -0.53
CA ASN A 25 9.85 3.30 -1.95
C ASN A 25 10.95 4.20 -2.54
N GLY A 26 11.10 5.42 -2.02
CA GLY A 26 12.17 6.32 -2.45
C GLY A 26 13.58 5.76 -2.22
N PHE A 27 13.74 4.80 -1.30
CA PHE A 27 15.02 4.10 -1.11
C PHE A 27 15.34 3.20 -2.31
N ASP A 28 14.38 2.42 -2.79
CA ASP A 28 14.54 1.57 -3.97
C ASP A 28 14.79 2.42 -5.24
N LEU A 29 14.04 3.51 -5.39
CA LEU A 29 14.24 4.47 -6.48
C LEU A 29 15.63 5.10 -6.45
N HIS A 30 16.20 5.37 -5.26
CA HIS A 30 17.56 5.87 -5.10
C HIS A 30 18.60 4.86 -5.60
N HIS A 31 18.31 3.57 -5.52
CA HIS A 31 19.13 2.48 -6.05
C HIS A 31 18.90 2.22 -7.55
N GLY A 32 18.07 3.01 -8.21
CA GLY A 32 17.76 2.87 -9.64
C GLY A 32 16.79 1.72 -9.96
N LEU A 33 16.09 1.19 -8.96
CA LEU A 33 15.05 0.20 -9.16
C LEU A 33 13.77 0.86 -9.69
N ALA A 34 13.10 0.22 -10.64
CA ALA A 34 11.87 0.69 -11.25
C ALA A 34 10.65 0.28 -10.38
N THR A 35 10.51 0.89 -9.22
CA THR A 35 9.53 0.54 -8.18
C THR A 35 8.44 1.59 -8.00
N SER A 36 8.35 2.60 -8.86
CA SER A 36 7.25 3.56 -8.82
C SER A 36 5.96 2.98 -9.39
N TYR A 37 4.80 3.47 -8.94
CA TYR A 37 3.52 3.09 -9.55
C TYR A 37 3.43 3.47 -11.03
N SER A 38 4.15 4.51 -11.46
CA SER A 38 4.32 4.81 -12.89
C SER A 38 5.07 3.70 -13.64
N ASP A 39 6.02 3.02 -12.99
CA ASP A 39 6.73 1.89 -13.59
C ASP A 39 5.84 0.64 -13.63
N TYR A 40 5.03 0.43 -12.59
CA TYR A 40 3.98 -0.61 -12.61
C TYR A 40 2.99 -0.39 -13.76
N HIS A 41 2.51 0.83 -13.94
CA HIS A 41 1.64 1.20 -15.05
C HIS A 41 2.26 0.91 -16.42
N LYS A 42 3.54 1.29 -16.63
CA LYS A 42 4.26 0.98 -17.86
C LYS A 42 4.38 -0.52 -18.11
N TRP A 43 4.67 -1.28 -17.05
CA TRP A 43 4.74 -2.74 -17.10
C TRP A 43 3.38 -3.35 -17.46
N LEU A 44 2.29 -2.93 -16.81
CA LEU A 44 0.93 -3.37 -17.11
C LEU A 44 0.50 -3.05 -18.53
N LYS A 45 0.84 -1.89 -19.08
CA LYS A 45 0.54 -1.54 -20.49
C LYS A 45 1.10 -2.53 -21.50
N VAL A 46 2.17 -3.23 -21.13
CA VAL A 46 2.78 -4.28 -21.97
C VAL A 46 2.21 -5.65 -21.61
N TYR A 47 2.02 -5.91 -20.32
CA TYR A 47 1.67 -7.23 -19.79
C TYR A 47 0.18 -7.54 -19.91
N ASP A 48 -0.69 -6.64 -19.46
CA ASP A 48 -2.16 -6.76 -19.55
C ASP A 48 -2.83 -5.39 -19.78
N LYS A 49 -2.94 -5.00 -21.05
CA LYS A 49 -3.56 -3.73 -21.44
C LYS A 49 -5.03 -3.61 -21.06
N GLN A 50 -5.71 -4.74 -20.85
CA GLN A 50 -7.13 -4.73 -20.53
C GLN A 50 -7.34 -4.24 -19.10
N VAL A 51 -6.54 -4.72 -18.14
CA VAL A 51 -6.57 -4.26 -16.75
C VAL A 51 -6.35 -2.75 -16.65
N VAL A 52 -5.42 -2.20 -17.45
CA VAL A 52 -5.21 -0.74 -17.49
C VAL A 52 -6.45 -0.01 -17.97
N LYS A 53 -7.07 -0.49 -19.05
CA LYS A 53 -8.29 0.13 -19.61
C LYS A 53 -9.47 0.04 -18.64
N ASP A 54 -9.62 -1.10 -17.96
CA ASP A 54 -10.72 -1.31 -17.04
C ASP A 54 -10.58 -0.38 -15.83
N PHE A 55 -9.37 -0.26 -15.29
CA PHE A 55 -9.08 0.68 -14.19
C PHE A 55 -9.29 2.14 -14.62
N ASP A 56 -8.74 2.54 -15.76
CA ASP A 56 -8.90 3.91 -16.27
C ASP A 56 -10.39 4.24 -16.54
N SER A 57 -11.17 3.28 -17.03
CA SER A 57 -12.59 3.44 -17.29
C SER A 57 -13.43 3.55 -16.01
N PHE A 58 -13.11 2.73 -15.01
CA PHE A 58 -13.76 2.76 -13.71
C PHE A 58 -13.54 4.10 -13.00
N VAL A 59 -12.32 4.55 -13.00
CA VAL A 59 -11.93 5.83 -12.41
C VAL A 59 -12.65 7.02 -13.10
N TYR A 60 -12.79 6.96 -14.42
CA TYR A 60 -13.51 7.99 -15.18
C TYR A 60 -15.00 8.01 -14.85
N ALA A 61 -15.62 6.84 -14.64
CA ALA A 61 -17.04 6.75 -14.27
C ALA A 61 -17.33 7.38 -12.90
N VAL A 62 -16.43 7.15 -11.92
CA VAL A 62 -16.55 7.76 -10.58
C VAL A 62 -16.41 9.28 -10.64
N GLU A 63 -15.48 9.82 -11.43
CA GLU A 63 -15.34 11.28 -11.62
C GLU A 63 -16.56 11.92 -12.30
N CYS A 64 -17.24 11.20 -13.19
CA CYS A 64 -18.42 11.70 -13.87
C CYS A 64 -19.66 11.68 -12.99
N SER A 65 -19.78 10.77 -12.03
CA SER A 65 -20.91 10.75 -11.08
C SER A 65 -20.90 11.96 -10.14
N ASP A 66 -19.71 12.41 -9.72
CA ASP A 66 -19.55 13.64 -8.95
C ASP A 66 -19.77 14.92 -9.78
N PHE A 67 -19.87 14.81 -11.11
CA PHE A 67 -19.90 15.92 -12.07
C PHE A 67 -21.21 16.05 -12.85
N GLU A 68 -22.37 15.57 -12.34
CA GLU A 68 -23.68 15.78 -13.00
C GLU A 68 -24.05 17.26 -13.25
N ASN A 69 -23.16 18.19 -12.87
CA ASN A 69 -23.32 19.63 -13.12
C ASN A 69 -22.35 20.25 -14.14
N SER A 70 -21.52 19.47 -14.87
CA SER A 70 -20.67 20.03 -15.92
C SER A 70 -20.87 19.35 -17.27
N LEU A 71 -21.39 20.12 -18.21
CA LEU A 71 -21.74 19.81 -19.61
C LEU A 71 -20.52 19.45 -20.51
N ASP A 72 -19.39 19.00 -19.99
CA ASP A 72 -18.15 18.81 -20.76
C ASP A 72 -17.58 17.39 -20.76
N CYS A 73 -18.37 16.38 -20.33
CA CYS A 73 -17.95 14.96 -20.32
C CYS A 73 -17.73 14.31 -21.70
N THR A 74 -17.98 15.01 -22.80
CA THR A 74 -17.97 14.42 -24.16
C THR A 74 -16.62 14.50 -24.89
N ARG A 75 -15.54 15.03 -24.25
CA ARG A 75 -14.20 15.18 -24.84
C ARG A 75 -13.05 14.72 -23.94
N GLY A 76 -13.19 13.61 -23.28
CA GLY A 76 -12.08 12.99 -22.55
C GLY A 76 -11.25 12.09 -23.44
N SER A 77 -10.23 12.62 -24.13
CA SER A 77 -9.09 11.78 -24.52
C SER A 77 -8.46 11.28 -23.24
N VAL A 78 -8.39 9.94 -23.04
CA VAL A 78 -7.57 9.30 -21.98
C VAL A 78 -6.21 9.97 -22.01
N ARG A 79 -5.88 10.79 -21.01
CA ARG A 79 -4.57 11.42 -20.90
C ARG A 79 -3.55 10.31 -20.70
N GLU A 80 -2.49 10.30 -21.49
CA GLU A 80 -1.40 9.30 -21.38
C GLU A 80 -0.77 9.26 -19.96
N ASP A 81 -0.91 10.34 -19.18
CA ASP A 81 -0.43 10.49 -17.81
C ASP A 81 -1.61 10.74 -16.86
N ASN A 82 -2.36 9.67 -16.54
CA ASN A 82 -3.38 9.75 -15.51
C ASN A 82 -2.69 9.91 -14.13
N PRO A 83 -2.87 11.05 -13.41
CA PRO A 83 -2.20 11.32 -12.13
C PRO A 83 -2.53 10.29 -11.05
N ARG A 84 -3.63 9.57 -11.17
CA ARG A 84 -4.04 8.52 -10.23
C ARG A 84 -3.09 7.33 -10.16
N TRP A 85 -2.33 7.08 -11.23
CA TRP A 85 -1.26 6.09 -11.17
C TRP A 85 -0.08 6.52 -10.30
N CYS A 86 0.07 7.80 -9.98
CA CYS A 86 1.10 8.27 -9.07
C CYS A 86 0.74 8.04 -7.60
N SER A 87 -0.56 8.06 -7.28
CA SER A 87 -1.14 7.78 -5.95
C SER A 87 -2.09 6.59 -6.01
N LEU A 88 -1.62 5.46 -6.57
CA LEU A 88 -2.46 4.33 -6.90
C LEU A 88 -3.20 3.75 -5.69
N GLU A 89 -2.55 3.63 -4.53
CA GLU A 89 -3.19 3.11 -3.32
C GLU A 89 -4.33 4.01 -2.82
N GLU A 90 -4.18 5.33 -2.88
CA GLU A 90 -5.28 6.27 -2.58
C GLU A 90 -6.41 6.14 -3.61
N SER A 91 -6.04 5.96 -4.88
CA SER A 91 -7.02 5.82 -5.98
C SER A 91 -7.79 4.50 -5.94
N LEU A 92 -7.35 3.54 -5.13
CA LEU A 92 -8.05 2.29 -4.84
C LEU A 92 -9.07 2.43 -3.70
N GLY A 93 -9.15 3.59 -3.03
CA GLY A 93 -10.23 3.91 -2.10
C GLY A 93 -11.56 4.03 -2.84
N ILE A 94 -12.34 2.95 -2.89
CA ILE A 94 -13.58 2.83 -3.66
C ILE A 94 -14.76 3.14 -2.75
N GLU A 95 -15.70 3.95 -3.23
CA GLU A 95 -17.00 4.17 -2.60
C GLU A 95 -17.92 2.96 -2.85
N TRP A 96 -17.62 1.85 -2.15
CA TRP A 96 -18.24 0.55 -2.35
C TRP A 96 -19.75 0.58 -2.22
N ASN A 97 -20.27 1.39 -1.28
CA ASN A 97 -21.70 1.50 -1.07
C ASN A 97 -22.43 2.07 -2.29
N ASP A 98 -21.86 3.09 -2.88
CA ASP A 98 -22.45 3.76 -4.04
C ASP A 98 -22.35 2.86 -5.27
N LEU A 99 -21.21 2.20 -5.47
CA LEU A 99 -21.04 1.21 -6.54
C LEU A 99 -22.04 0.06 -6.45
N CYS A 100 -22.24 -0.52 -5.27
CA CYS A 100 -23.20 -1.60 -5.07
C CYS A 100 -24.63 -1.11 -5.28
N TYR A 101 -24.94 0.10 -4.78
CA TYR A 101 -26.26 0.69 -4.94
C TYR A 101 -26.61 0.97 -6.42
N GLU A 102 -25.72 1.61 -7.15
CA GLU A 102 -25.93 1.89 -8.57
C GLU A 102 -26.07 0.61 -9.39
N THR A 103 -25.24 -0.39 -9.11
CA THR A 103 -25.31 -1.69 -9.82
C THR A 103 -26.63 -2.39 -9.52
N LEU A 104 -27.08 -2.38 -8.25
CA LEU A 104 -28.34 -2.97 -7.86
C LEU A 104 -29.53 -2.23 -8.46
N ASP A 105 -29.52 -0.89 -8.47
CA ASP A 105 -30.58 -0.08 -9.04
C ASP A 105 -30.77 -0.36 -10.53
N HIS A 106 -29.68 -0.55 -11.27
CA HIS A 106 -29.73 -0.92 -12.69
C HIS A 106 -30.28 -2.32 -12.93
N THR A 107 -29.96 -3.28 -12.07
CA THR A 107 -30.32 -4.69 -12.25
C THR A 107 -31.61 -5.09 -11.51
N TYR A 108 -32.08 -4.25 -10.56
CA TYR A 108 -33.26 -4.53 -9.73
C TYR A 108 -34.56 -4.77 -10.51
N PRO A 109 -34.87 -4.08 -11.61
CA PRO A 109 -36.08 -4.34 -12.40
C PRO A 109 -36.16 -5.78 -12.94
N ASP A 110 -35.03 -6.44 -13.06
CA ASP A 110 -34.90 -7.79 -13.58
C ASP A 110 -35.00 -8.88 -12.50
N LEU A 111 -35.01 -8.50 -11.20
CA LEU A 111 -35.16 -9.40 -10.07
C LEU A 111 -36.62 -9.86 -9.87
N THR A 112 -37.25 -10.38 -10.90
CA THR A 112 -38.60 -10.99 -10.82
C THR A 112 -38.54 -12.50 -11.03
N GLU A 113 -39.43 -13.29 -10.41
CA GLU A 113 -39.44 -14.73 -10.48
C GLU A 113 -39.42 -15.30 -11.93
N ASP A 114 -39.97 -14.58 -12.86
CA ASP A 114 -40.10 -14.97 -14.27
C ASP A 114 -39.00 -14.41 -15.18
N ASN A 115 -38.03 -13.63 -14.64
CA ASN A 115 -37.00 -12.99 -15.44
C ASN A 115 -35.68 -13.79 -15.44
N PRO A 116 -35.12 -14.14 -16.62
CA PRO A 116 -33.80 -14.75 -16.73
C PRO A 116 -32.65 -13.86 -16.20
N GLY A 117 -32.87 -12.55 -16.02
CA GLY A 117 -31.91 -11.58 -15.42
C GLY A 117 -31.73 -11.69 -13.90
N TRP A 118 -32.32 -12.69 -13.26
CA TRP A 118 -32.25 -12.96 -11.83
C TRP A 118 -30.83 -12.87 -11.21
N ASN A 119 -29.80 -13.25 -11.95
CA ASN A 119 -28.42 -13.24 -11.51
C ASN A 119 -27.61 -11.98 -11.94
N ASP A 120 -28.24 -11.02 -12.61
CA ASP A 120 -27.53 -9.94 -13.28
C ASP A 120 -26.77 -9.05 -12.30
N PHE A 121 -27.29 -8.83 -11.09
CA PHE A 121 -26.60 -8.04 -10.06
C PHE A 121 -25.20 -8.56 -9.74
N TRP A 122 -25.06 -9.80 -9.34
CA TRP A 122 -23.76 -10.35 -8.97
C TRP A 122 -22.84 -10.60 -10.18
N ILE A 123 -23.43 -10.92 -11.35
CA ILE A 123 -22.68 -11.05 -12.61
C ILE A 123 -22.10 -9.70 -13.03
N GLU A 124 -22.90 -8.64 -12.98
CA GLU A 124 -22.47 -7.29 -13.31
C GLU A 124 -21.35 -6.81 -12.37
N LEU A 125 -21.52 -6.98 -11.05
CA LEU A 125 -20.47 -6.69 -10.08
C LEU A 125 -19.19 -7.48 -10.35
N HIS A 126 -19.32 -8.77 -10.63
CA HIS A 126 -18.15 -9.61 -10.92
C HIS A 126 -17.42 -9.12 -12.17
N MET A 127 -18.13 -8.84 -13.25
CA MET A 127 -17.55 -8.35 -14.48
C MET A 127 -16.87 -6.98 -14.31
N ARG A 128 -17.48 -6.08 -13.56
CA ARG A 128 -16.94 -4.74 -13.30
C ARG A 128 -15.68 -4.76 -12.44
N LEU A 129 -15.57 -5.71 -11.52
CA LEU A 129 -14.57 -5.70 -10.46
C LEU A 129 -13.45 -6.75 -10.64
N GLU A 130 -13.56 -7.63 -11.64
CA GLU A 130 -12.59 -8.72 -11.87
C GLU A 130 -11.15 -8.19 -12.05
N TYR A 131 -10.98 -7.02 -12.70
CA TYR A 131 -9.69 -6.43 -12.92
C TYR A 131 -8.99 -6.00 -11.62
N LEU A 132 -9.75 -5.68 -10.54
CA LEU A 132 -9.17 -5.26 -9.26
C LEU A 132 -8.28 -6.35 -8.67
N LYS A 133 -8.74 -7.60 -8.68
CA LYS A 133 -7.93 -8.72 -8.21
C LYS A 133 -6.63 -8.85 -8.99
N LYS A 134 -6.70 -8.75 -10.33
CA LYS A 134 -5.51 -8.79 -11.18
C LYS A 134 -4.58 -7.64 -10.85
N LEU A 135 -5.11 -6.41 -10.75
CA LEU A 135 -4.35 -5.20 -10.48
C LEU A 135 -3.63 -5.26 -9.13
N THR A 136 -4.31 -5.70 -8.07
CA THR A 136 -3.81 -5.56 -6.69
C THR A 136 -3.15 -6.82 -6.14
N ARG A 137 -3.39 -7.99 -6.74
CA ARG A 137 -2.88 -9.27 -6.27
C ARG A 137 -1.93 -9.91 -7.28
N ASP A 138 -2.50 -10.40 -8.37
CA ASP A 138 -1.78 -11.28 -9.29
C ASP A 138 -0.65 -10.53 -10.02
N HIS A 139 -1.00 -9.49 -10.76
CA HIS A 139 -0.03 -8.73 -11.57
C HIS A 139 0.88 -7.83 -10.73
N PHE A 140 0.40 -7.34 -9.57
CA PHE A 140 1.26 -6.58 -8.67
C PHE A 140 2.42 -7.42 -8.17
N ARG A 141 2.15 -8.65 -7.73
CA ARG A 141 3.20 -9.58 -7.31
C ARG A 141 4.15 -9.93 -8.46
N GLU A 142 3.62 -10.29 -9.63
CA GLU A 142 4.41 -10.62 -10.82
C GLU A 142 5.34 -9.46 -11.24
N TRP A 143 4.83 -8.23 -11.16
CA TRP A 143 5.64 -7.06 -11.42
C TRP A 143 6.78 -6.91 -10.42
N VAL A 144 6.50 -6.96 -9.11
CA VAL A 144 7.54 -6.82 -8.08
C VAL A 144 8.58 -7.95 -8.21
N GLU A 145 8.17 -9.19 -8.47
CA GLU A 145 9.05 -10.33 -8.72
C GLU A 145 9.93 -10.14 -9.97
N SER A 146 9.48 -9.35 -10.95
CA SER A 146 10.25 -9.02 -12.15
C SER A 146 11.38 -8.02 -11.92
N ILE A 147 11.41 -7.34 -10.78
CA ILE A 147 12.41 -6.34 -10.44
C ILE A 147 13.70 -7.03 -9.98
N ASP A 148 14.75 -6.94 -10.79
CA ASP A 148 16.02 -7.60 -10.53
C ASP A 148 16.91 -6.78 -9.57
N VAL A 149 16.77 -7.04 -8.28
CA VAL A 149 17.58 -6.40 -7.23
C VAL A 149 19.02 -6.93 -7.18
N SER A 150 19.32 -8.08 -7.81
CA SER A 150 20.63 -8.73 -7.74
C SER A 150 21.77 -7.97 -8.44
N LYS A 151 21.42 -7.08 -9.35
CA LYS A 151 22.36 -6.23 -10.10
C LYS A 151 22.68 -4.92 -9.42
N VAL A 152 21.97 -4.59 -8.35
CA VAL A 152 22.12 -3.33 -7.63
C VAL A 152 23.30 -3.42 -6.66
N LYS A 153 24.06 -2.33 -6.56
CA LYS A 153 25.16 -2.22 -5.60
C LYS A 153 24.75 -1.30 -4.45
N PRO A 154 25.30 -1.55 -3.23
CA PRO A 154 25.11 -0.62 -2.11
C PRO A 154 25.64 0.77 -2.46
N VAL A 155 24.80 1.78 -2.34
CA VAL A 155 25.18 3.19 -2.56
C VAL A 155 25.19 4.02 -1.27
N LEU A 156 24.74 3.42 -0.17
CA LEU A 156 24.67 4.03 1.16
C LEU A 156 25.42 3.16 2.19
N ASN A 157 25.89 3.81 3.26
CA ASN A 157 26.37 3.13 4.47
C ASN A 157 25.24 3.07 5.47
N LEU A 158 24.65 1.90 5.65
CA LEU A 158 23.64 1.68 6.67
C LEU A 158 24.35 1.25 7.99
N PRO A 159 23.86 1.69 9.16
CA PRO A 159 24.45 1.28 10.44
C PRO A 159 24.38 -0.23 10.65
N ASP A 160 25.51 -0.86 10.95
CA ASP A 160 25.62 -2.33 11.11
C ASP A 160 24.72 -2.91 12.21
N THR A 161 24.35 -2.09 13.19
CA THR A 161 23.52 -2.50 14.33
C THR A 161 22.06 -2.08 14.20
N ALA A 162 21.65 -1.43 13.09
CA ALA A 162 20.28 -0.96 12.91
C ALA A 162 19.27 -2.09 12.72
N SER A 163 18.05 -1.89 13.18
CA SER A 163 16.87 -2.67 12.77
C SER A 163 16.05 -1.91 11.75
N PHE A 164 15.28 -2.61 10.93
CA PHE A 164 14.63 -2.04 9.76
C PHE A 164 13.15 -2.36 9.74
N ILE A 165 12.33 -1.36 9.53
CA ILE A 165 10.94 -1.50 9.08
C ILE A 165 10.93 -1.05 7.63
N THR A 166 10.41 -1.86 6.72
CA THR A 166 10.30 -1.47 5.32
C THR A 166 8.86 -1.60 4.84
N PHE A 167 8.44 -0.57 4.11
CA PHE A 167 7.18 -0.53 3.37
C PHE A 167 7.33 -1.09 1.95
N ASN A 168 8.58 -1.40 1.53
CA ASN A 168 8.88 -1.94 0.22
C ASN A 168 8.61 -3.43 0.16
N TYR A 169 8.14 -3.88 -0.99
CA TYR A 169 7.86 -5.29 -1.28
C TYR A 169 9.07 -6.05 -1.80
N THR A 170 10.15 -5.32 -2.13
CA THR A 170 11.41 -5.84 -2.68
C THR A 170 12.37 -6.26 -1.58
N PRO A 171 13.24 -7.27 -1.82
CA PRO A 171 14.27 -7.71 -0.87
C PRO A 171 15.58 -6.90 -0.99
N THR A 172 15.49 -5.59 -1.17
CA THR A 172 16.66 -4.73 -1.38
C THR A 172 17.61 -4.74 -0.18
N LEU A 173 17.07 -4.74 1.05
CA LEU A 173 17.90 -4.78 2.27
C LEU A 173 18.68 -6.08 2.40
N GLU A 174 18.07 -7.22 2.07
CA GLU A 174 18.67 -8.53 2.13
C GLU A 174 19.75 -8.72 1.05
N TYR A 175 19.40 -8.45 -0.21
CA TYR A 175 20.27 -8.80 -1.33
C TYR A 175 21.36 -7.78 -1.61
N VAL A 176 21.08 -6.50 -1.38
CA VAL A 176 22.04 -5.43 -1.65
C VAL A 176 22.93 -5.15 -0.43
N TYR A 177 22.35 -5.16 0.76
CA TYR A 177 23.05 -4.81 2.00
C TYR A 177 23.38 -6.01 2.89
N GLY A 178 22.90 -7.21 2.58
CA GLY A 178 23.13 -8.40 3.38
C GLY A 178 22.51 -8.33 4.77
N VAL A 179 21.48 -7.53 4.98
CA VAL A 179 20.80 -7.41 6.28
C VAL A 179 20.10 -8.72 6.59
N ARG A 180 20.33 -9.24 7.82
CA ARG A 180 19.69 -10.49 8.24
C ARG A 180 18.17 -10.31 8.39
N PRO A 181 17.34 -11.28 7.93
CA PRO A 181 15.88 -11.18 7.97
C PRO A 181 15.31 -10.91 9.38
N VAL A 182 15.97 -11.42 10.44
CA VAL A 182 15.55 -11.17 11.82
C VAL A 182 15.58 -9.69 12.23
N ARG A 183 16.30 -8.87 11.49
CA ARG A 183 16.42 -7.41 11.72
C ARG A 183 15.54 -6.59 10.79
N ILE A 184 14.74 -7.23 9.97
CA ILE A 184 13.86 -6.56 8.98
C ILE A 184 12.42 -6.97 9.27
N LEU A 185 11.54 -5.98 9.33
CA LEU A 185 10.10 -6.17 9.25
C LEU A 185 9.61 -5.60 7.91
N HIS A 186 9.19 -6.48 7.00
CA HIS A 186 8.40 -6.09 5.83
C HIS A 186 6.95 -5.97 6.26
N ILE A 187 6.51 -4.74 6.55
CA ILE A 187 5.20 -4.53 7.18
C ILE A 187 4.05 -4.85 6.23
N HIS A 188 4.28 -4.73 4.92
CA HIS A 188 3.30 -5.04 3.87
C HIS A 188 3.61 -6.35 3.12
N GLY A 189 4.51 -7.16 3.65
CA GLY A 189 4.98 -8.39 3.02
C GLY A 189 6.13 -8.18 2.03
N CYS A 190 6.76 -9.29 1.64
CA CYS A 190 7.89 -9.31 0.73
C CYS A 190 7.76 -10.44 -0.30
N VAL A 191 8.21 -10.20 -1.53
CA VAL A 191 8.19 -11.23 -2.60
C VAL A 191 9.09 -12.43 -2.33
N LEU A 192 9.97 -12.39 -1.33
CA LEU A 192 10.77 -13.55 -0.91
C LEU A 192 9.92 -14.70 -0.38
N ASP A 193 8.82 -14.41 0.30
CA ASP A 193 7.87 -15.43 0.73
C ASP A 193 6.74 -15.54 -0.29
N LYS A 194 6.75 -16.63 -1.07
CA LYS A 194 5.74 -16.87 -2.11
C LYS A 194 4.33 -17.09 -1.56
N ASN A 195 4.23 -17.44 -0.28
CA ASN A 195 2.94 -17.68 0.38
C ASN A 195 2.44 -16.45 1.14
N GLU A 196 3.26 -15.43 1.30
CA GLU A 196 2.89 -14.20 1.97
C GLU A 196 2.05 -13.33 1.02
N LEU A 197 0.92 -12.83 1.51
CA LEU A 197 0.10 -11.89 0.77
C LEU A 197 0.75 -10.51 0.83
N LEU A 198 1.04 -9.91 -0.33
CA LEU A 198 1.47 -8.53 -0.38
C LEU A 198 0.25 -7.61 -0.09
N GLN A 199 0.38 -6.76 0.92
CA GLN A 199 -0.70 -5.85 1.32
C GLN A 199 -0.61 -4.56 0.51
N PHE A 200 -1.34 -4.53 -0.60
CA PHE A 200 -1.41 -3.41 -1.54
C PHE A 200 -2.87 -2.97 -1.71
N GLY A 201 -3.16 -1.71 -1.45
CA GLY A 201 -4.51 -1.16 -1.53
C GLY A 201 -4.77 -0.01 -0.57
N SER A 202 -6.05 0.28 -0.30
CA SER A 202 -6.48 1.35 0.59
C SER A 202 -6.92 0.82 1.96
N PRO A 203 -6.60 1.50 3.07
CA PRO A 203 -7.12 1.15 4.39
C PRO A 203 -8.65 1.38 4.50
N ASP A 204 -9.22 2.25 3.65
CA ASP A 204 -10.65 2.58 3.66
C ASP A 204 -11.51 1.42 3.13
N ASN A 205 -10.93 0.44 2.45
CA ASN A 205 -11.64 -0.71 1.87
C ASN A 205 -11.80 -1.86 2.88
N ASN A 206 -12.46 -1.63 4.01
CA ASN A 206 -12.68 -2.66 5.02
C ASN A 206 -13.85 -3.60 4.64
N PRO A 207 -13.60 -4.87 4.27
CA PRO A 207 -14.66 -5.77 3.80
C PRO A 207 -15.67 -6.12 4.89
N PHE A 208 -15.27 -6.09 6.17
CA PHE A 208 -16.20 -6.40 7.29
C PHE A 208 -17.17 -5.24 7.54
N GLU A 209 -16.70 -4.00 7.41
CA GLU A 209 -17.56 -2.83 7.50
C GLU A 209 -18.51 -2.76 6.31
N LEU A 210 -17.99 -3.03 5.10
CA LEU A 210 -18.78 -3.10 3.90
C LEU A 210 -19.89 -4.17 4.03
N GLN A 211 -19.55 -5.38 4.46
CA GLN A 211 -20.53 -6.45 4.63
C GLN A 211 -21.65 -6.02 5.57
N LYS A 212 -21.30 -5.52 6.75
CA LYS A 212 -22.28 -5.06 7.74
C LYS A 212 -23.20 -3.98 7.17
N MET A 213 -22.62 -2.98 6.49
CA MET A 213 -23.38 -1.89 5.90
C MET A 213 -24.37 -2.37 4.83
N LEU A 214 -23.95 -3.31 3.96
CA LEU A 214 -24.79 -3.84 2.89
C LEU A 214 -25.90 -4.75 3.47
N GLU A 215 -25.59 -5.55 4.49
CA GLU A 215 -26.58 -6.38 5.21
C GLU A 215 -27.65 -5.52 5.90
N ASP A 216 -27.24 -4.47 6.59
CA ASP A 216 -28.16 -3.53 7.26
C ASP A 216 -29.06 -2.79 6.25
N LYS A 217 -28.53 -2.48 5.06
CA LYS A 217 -29.24 -1.69 4.03
C LYS A 217 -30.23 -2.50 3.23
N TYR A 218 -29.89 -3.73 2.84
CA TYR A 218 -30.68 -4.49 1.86
C TYR A 218 -31.56 -5.58 2.45
N GLY A 219 -31.45 -5.89 3.73
CA GLY A 219 -32.30 -6.88 4.42
C GLY A 219 -32.27 -8.26 3.76
N MET A 220 -31.65 -9.24 4.39
CA MET A 220 -31.35 -10.55 3.79
C MET A 220 -32.48 -11.60 3.96
N GLU A 221 -33.66 -11.19 4.42
CA GLU A 221 -34.66 -12.14 4.93
C GLU A 221 -35.72 -12.61 3.89
N ASP A 222 -35.70 -12.02 2.68
CA ASP A 222 -36.70 -12.36 1.66
C ASP A 222 -36.13 -13.24 0.52
N PHE A 223 -37.00 -13.61 -0.41
CA PHE A 223 -36.67 -14.48 -1.55
C PHE A 223 -35.56 -13.86 -2.45
N TYR A 224 -35.48 -12.55 -2.54
CA TYR A 224 -34.41 -11.82 -3.27
C TYR A 224 -33.09 -11.79 -2.52
N GLY A 225 -33.12 -12.07 -1.22
CA GLY A 225 -31.96 -12.05 -0.34
C GLY A 225 -30.80 -12.94 -0.82
N ALA A 226 -31.09 -14.11 -1.40
CA ALA A 226 -30.03 -15.01 -1.88
C ALA A 226 -29.22 -14.43 -3.05
N THR A 227 -29.85 -13.73 -3.99
CA THR A 227 -29.18 -13.10 -5.14
C THR A 227 -28.43 -11.84 -4.71
N ILE A 228 -29.03 -11.03 -3.84
CA ILE A 228 -28.38 -9.87 -3.24
C ILE A 228 -27.18 -10.33 -2.43
N GLN A 229 -27.29 -11.40 -1.64
CA GLN A 229 -26.19 -12.00 -0.87
C GLN A 229 -25.02 -12.42 -1.75
N GLN A 230 -25.26 -12.95 -2.93
CA GLN A 230 -24.18 -13.29 -3.88
C GLN A 230 -23.45 -12.03 -4.35
N GLY A 231 -24.17 -10.96 -4.69
CA GLY A 231 -23.57 -9.68 -5.04
C GLY A 231 -22.76 -9.06 -3.91
N VAL A 232 -23.30 -9.09 -2.69
CA VAL A 232 -22.58 -8.66 -1.47
C VAL A 232 -21.29 -9.45 -1.29
N THR A 233 -21.32 -10.76 -1.48
CA THR A 233 -20.13 -11.61 -1.40
C THR A 233 -19.09 -11.20 -2.43
N VAL A 234 -19.47 -10.97 -3.68
CA VAL A 234 -18.54 -10.50 -4.74
C VAL A 234 -17.94 -9.15 -4.37
N ALA A 235 -18.75 -8.20 -3.90
CA ALA A 235 -18.26 -6.89 -3.48
C ALA A 235 -17.26 -6.98 -2.32
N CYS A 236 -17.58 -7.77 -1.29
CA CYS A 236 -16.71 -7.97 -0.13
C CYS A 236 -15.40 -8.69 -0.49
N ASP A 237 -15.44 -9.68 -1.38
CA ASP A 237 -14.23 -10.35 -1.87
C ASP A 237 -13.31 -9.37 -2.63
N ARG A 238 -13.85 -8.54 -3.50
CA ARG A 238 -13.06 -7.53 -4.25
C ARG A 238 -12.60 -6.41 -3.32
N CYS A 239 -13.41 -6.00 -2.37
CA CYS A 239 -13.01 -5.07 -1.31
C CYS A 239 -11.81 -5.63 -0.53
N ALA A 240 -11.85 -6.89 -0.14
CA ALA A 240 -10.74 -7.56 0.54
C ALA A 240 -9.45 -7.64 -0.33
N ASP A 241 -9.58 -7.80 -1.65
CA ASP A 241 -8.44 -7.79 -2.56
C ASP A 241 -7.74 -6.42 -2.63
N THR A 242 -8.46 -5.33 -2.35
CA THR A 242 -7.96 -3.96 -2.35
C THR A 242 -7.72 -3.38 -0.96
N TRP A 243 -7.93 -4.17 0.10
CA TRP A 243 -7.82 -3.71 1.47
C TRP A 243 -6.39 -3.80 2.01
N LYS A 244 -5.91 -2.69 2.56
CA LYS A 244 -4.67 -2.62 3.31
C LYS A 244 -4.99 -2.61 4.81
N ASN A 245 -4.90 -3.78 5.45
CA ASN A 245 -5.25 -3.96 6.85
C ASN A 245 -4.16 -3.40 7.79
N ILE A 246 -4.19 -2.10 8.01
CA ILE A 246 -3.21 -1.38 8.86
C ILE A 246 -3.25 -1.89 10.30
N GLU A 247 -4.45 -1.96 10.89
CA GLU A 247 -4.62 -2.37 12.30
C GLU A 247 -4.18 -3.82 12.53
N GLY A 248 -4.43 -4.71 11.55
CA GLY A 248 -3.97 -6.09 11.62
C GLY A 248 -2.45 -6.25 11.66
N ASN A 249 -1.70 -5.24 11.22
CA ASN A 249 -0.25 -5.23 11.26
C ASN A 249 0.33 -4.69 12.58
N TYR A 250 -0.48 -4.05 13.44
CA TYR A 250 0.02 -3.47 14.70
C TYR A 250 0.63 -4.52 15.63
N ASP A 251 0.06 -5.71 15.68
CA ASP A 251 0.60 -6.79 16.52
C ASP A 251 1.98 -7.24 16.03
N ALA A 252 2.15 -7.42 14.72
CA ALA A 252 3.44 -7.77 14.11
C ALA A 252 4.47 -6.65 14.33
N LEU A 253 4.06 -5.40 14.15
CA LEU A 253 4.90 -4.22 14.37
C LEU A 253 5.34 -4.13 15.84
N ASN A 254 4.42 -4.23 16.80
CA ASN A 254 4.74 -4.19 18.22
C ASN A 254 5.66 -5.35 18.62
N HIS A 255 5.37 -6.57 18.15
CA HIS A 255 6.21 -7.72 18.45
C HIS A 255 7.66 -7.56 17.92
N PHE A 256 7.82 -6.96 16.75
CA PHE A 256 9.15 -6.65 16.19
C PHE A 256 9.86 -5.55 17.01
N LEU A 257 9.12 -4.54 17.48
CA LEU A 257 9.69 -3.40 18.21
C LEU A 257 9.96 -3.68 19.69
N ASP A 258 9.26 -4.62 20.33
CA ASP A 258 9.37 -4.88 21.76
C ASP A 258 10.80 -5.19 22.23
N PRO A 259 11.61 -6.00 21.53
CA PRO A 259 13.00 -6.22 21.91
C PRO A 259 13.92 -5.02 21.64
N LEU A 260 13.44 -4.00 20.88
CA LEU A 260 14.23 -2.83 20.46
C LEU A 260 14.08 -1.64 21.43
N ALA A 261 13.87 -1.87 22.72
CA ALA A 261 13.55 -0.85 23.72
C ALA A 261 14.59 0.28 23.88
N LYS A 262 15.81 0.12 23.34
CA LYS A 262 16.92 1.09 23.47
C LYS A 262 17.12 1.96 22.22
N ILE A 263 16.15 2.05 21.31
CA ILE A 263 16.25 2.92 20.15
C ILE A 263 16.26 4.39 20.59
N ASN A 264 17.33 5.10 20.22
CA ASN A 264 17.47 6.54 20.48
C ASN A 264 17.51 7.37 19.20
N THR A 265 17.57 6.72 18.03
CA THR A 265 17.52 7.40 16.74
C THR A 265 16.61 6.63 15.78
N VAL A 266 15.62 7.34 15.22
CA VAL A 266 14.74 6.83 14.15
C VAL A 266 15.13 7.55 12.85
N ILE A 267 15.55 6.78 11.85
CA ILE A 267 16.01 7.32 10.56
C ILE A 267 15.00 6.92 9.48
N ILE A 268 14.45 7.88 8.76
CA ILE A 268 13.46 7.66 7.71
C ILE A 268 14.09 7.93 6.36
N MET A 269 14.02 6.95 5.46
CA MET A 269 14.57 7.04 4.12
C MET A 269 13.54 6.68 3.06
N GLY A 270 13.25 7.64 2.17
CA GLY A 270 12.41 7.39 0.98
C GLY A 270 10.94 7.13 1.26
N ASN A 271 10.41 7.57 2.39
CA ASN A 271 8.99 7.51 2.68
C ASN A 271 8.31 8.82 2.25
N SER A 272 7.11 8.71 1.68
CA SER A 272 6.30 9.85 1.20
C SER A 272 5.36 10.42 2.27
N PHE A 273 5.18 9.73 3.38
CA PHE A 273 4.21 10.07 4.45
C PHE A 273 2.76 10.12 3.96
N ASP A 274 2.43 9.29 2.95
CA ASP A 274 1.09 9.22 2.40
C ASP A 274 0.06 8.81 3.46
N LYS A 275 -1.18 9.22 3.26
CA LYS A 275 -2.29 8.94 4.18
C LYS A 275 -2.41 7.46 4.53
N VAL A 276 -2.10 6.60 3.56
CA VAL A 276 -2.21 5.14 3.66
C VAL A 276 -1.30 4.58 4.76
N ASP A 277 -0.07 5.08 4.91
CA ASP A 277 0.90 4.55 5.87
C ASP A 277 1.01 5.38 7.16
N LYS A 278 0.42 6.57 7.18
CA LYS A 278 0.47 7.50 8.32
C LYS A 278 0.00 6.90 9.66
N PRO A 279 -1.02 6.01 9.69
CA PRO A 279 -1.46 5.39 10.95
C PRO A 279 -0.35 4.64 11.69
N TYR A 280 0.59 3.97 11.01
CA TYR A 280 1.71 3.31 11.69
C TYR A 280 2.57 4.27 12.50
N TYR A 281 2.79 5.47 11.95
CA TYR A 281 3.54 6.52 12.63
C TYR A 281 2.76 7.11 13.78
N ARG A 282 1.48 7.43 13.57
CA ARG A 282 0.61 8.08 14.55
C ARG A 282 0.34 7.20 15.76
N ASP A 283 0.01 5.93 15.52
CA ASP A 283 -0.57 5.07 16.56
C ASP A 283 0.50 4.23 17.27
N VAL A 284 1.65 3.95 16.61
CA VAL A 284 2.69 3.08 17.16
C VAL A 284 4.05 3.77 17.29
N LEU A 285 4.60 4.29 16.19
CA LEU A 285 6.01 4.69 16.13
C LEU A 285 6.28 5.98 16.91
N ALA A 286 5.50 7.06 16.67
CA ALA A 286 5.72 8.35 17.33
C ALA A 286 5.45 8.30 18.84
N PRO A 287 4.39 7.65 19.35
CA PRO A 287 4.21 7.47 20.78
C PRO A 287 5.34 6.67 21.45
N ARG A 288 5.86 5.63 20.77
CA ARG A 288 6.88 4.74 21.32
C ARG A 288 8.27 5.39 21.36
N TYR A 289 8.63 6.18 20.36
CA TYR A 289 9.95 6.80 20.20
C TYR A 289 9.90 8.31 20.33
N ARG A 290 9.06 8.82 21.22
CA ARG A 290 8.87 10.27 21.46
C ARG A 290 10.16 10.99 21.82
N ASP A 291 11.04 10.33 22.61
CA ASP A 291 12.28 10.90 23.12
C ASP A 291 13.48 10.64 22.18
N ALA A 292 13.31 9.89 21.12
CA ALA A 292 14.35 9.63 20.14
C ALA A 292 14.60 10.84 19.24
N GLU A 293 15.79 10.93 18.66
CA GLU A 293 16.05 11.82 17.53
C GLU A 293 15.45 11.23 16.27
N TRP A 294 14.63 12.00 15.55
CA TRP A 294 14.08 11.61 14.25
C TRP A 294 14.86 12.27 13.12
N VAL A 295 15.40 11.48 12.20
CA VAL A 295 16.23 11.93 11.09
C VAL A 295 15.51 11.64 9.78
N PHE A 296 15.07 12.68 9.09
CA PHE A 296 14.39 12.57 7.81
C PHE A 296 15.40 12.76 6.68
N CYS A 297 15.60 11.69 5.88
CA CYS A 297 16.56 11.69 4.79
C CYS A 297 15.87 11.92 3.45
N GLU A 298 16.17 13.02 2.79
CA GLU A 298 15.66 13.36 1.47
C GLU A 298 16.64 12.99 0.36
N HIS A 299 16.11 12.47 -0.75
CA HIS A 299 16.93 12.16 -1.92
C HIS A 299 17.52 13.44 -2.55
N LYS A 300 16.70 14.48 -2.68
CA LYS A 300 17.11 15.82 -3.09
C LYS A 300 16.42 16.79 -2.14
N PRO A 301 17.18 17.55 -1.34
CA PRO A 301 16.58 18.57 -0.49
C PRO A 301 15.77 19.54 -1.35
N ASN A 302 14.49 19.63 -1.07
CA ASN A 302 13.57 20.55 -1.70
C ASN A 302 12.85 21.33 -0.58
N GLU A 303 12.98 22.66 -0.57
CA GLU A 303 12.37 23.50 0.46
C GLU A 303 10.86 23.28 0.58
N ASP A 304 10.17 22.99 -0.54
CA ASP A 304 8.72 22.71 -0.52
C ASP A 304 8.36 21.43 0.25
N LYS A 305 9.23 20.41 0.24
CA LYS A 305 9.04 19.16 1.00
C LYS A 305 9.36 19.31 2.50
N HIS A 306 10.14 20.30 2.89
CA HIS A 306 10.40 20.57 4.31
C HIS A 306 9.11 20.93 5.05
N TYR A 307 8.19 21.64 4.41
CA TYR A 307 6.88 21.97 4.99
C TYR A 307 6.06 20.71 5.30
N ASP A 308 6.11 19.72 4.42
CA ASP A 308 5.41 18.44 4.62
C ASP A 308 5.96 17.69 5.86
N ILE A 309 7.29 17.70 6.05
CA ILE A 309 7.95 17.07 7.20
C ILE A 309 7.63 17.84 8.49
N ASP A 310 7.68 19.17 8.46
CA ASP A 310 7.37 20.01 9.62
C ASP A 310 5.91 19.83 10.05
N ASP A 311 4.98 19.77 9.11
CA ASP A 311 3.56 19.52 9.39
C ASP A 311 3.34 18.12 9.92
N PHE A 312 3.99 17.10 9.34
CA PHE A 312 3.98 15.73 9.82
C PHE A 312 4.50 15.63 11.27
N CYS A 313 5.64 16.24 11.56
CA CYS A 313 6.22 16.27 12.91
C CYS A 313 5.30 16.98 13.92
N ARG A 314 4.69 18.09 13.51
CA ARG A 314 3.75 18.83 14.35
C ARG A 314 2.52 18.01 14.67
N GLU A 315 1.93 17.36 13.67
CA GLU A 315 0.75 16.52 13.85
C GLU A 315 1.03 15.34 14.80
N LEU A 316 2.19 14.68 14.65
CA LEU A 316 2.57 13.54 15.46
C LEU A 316 3.28 13.91 16.78
N THR A 317 3.41 15.19 17.08
CA THR A 317 4.07 15.70 18.29
C THR A 317 5.54 15.24 18.41
N ILE A 318 6.24 15.12 17.27
CA ILE A 318 7.67 14.82 17.19
C ILE A 318 8.42 16.15 17.31
N SER A 319 9.09 16.37 18.45
CA SER A 319 9.76 17.64 18.75
C SER A 319 11.28 17.61 18.52
N ASN A 320 11.89 16.42 18.54
CA ASN A 320 13.33 16.24 18.35
C ASN A 320 13.59 15.63 16.98
N TYR A 321 13.70 16.46 15.95
CA TYR A 321 13.96 15.98 14.58
C TYR A 321 14.92 16.89 13.82
N ARG A 322 15.53 16.31 12.78
CA ARG A 322 16.31 17.02 11.78
C ARG A 322 16.09 16.46 10.38
N ILE A 323 16.26 17.31 9.39
CA ILE A 323 16.19 16.94 7.98
C ILE A 323 17.61 16.86 7.44
N THR A 324 17.92 15.84 6.68
CA THR A 324 19.22 15.65 6.04
C THR A 324 19.06 15.06 4.63
N SER A 325 20.15 14.78 3.96
CA SER A 325 20.14 14.14 2.65
C SER A 325 20.82 12.77 2.68
N TYR A 326 20.58 11.96 1.66
CA TYR A 326 21.28 10.69 1.46
C TYR A 326 22.81 10.86 1.39
N ALA A 327 23.33 12.08 1.13
CA ALA A 327 24.76 12.34 1.10
C ALA A 327 25.45 12.08 2.45
N GLU A 328 24.74 12.23 3.58
CA GLU A 328 25.26 11.92 4.92
C GLU A 328 25.58 10.42 5.08
N PHE A 329 24.89 9.57 4.33
CA PHE A 329 25.02 8.11 4.36
C PHE A 329 25.84 7.56 3.17
N LYS A 330 26.46 8.40 2.35
CA LYS A 330 27.31 7.94 1.24
C LYS A 330 28.68 7.48 1.75
N ASN A 331 29.22 6.47 1.10
CA ASN A 331 30.59 6.04 1.34
C ASN A 331 31.58 7.18 1.05
N GLY A 332 32.43 7.53 2.01
CA GLY A 332 33.42 8.61 1.90
C GLY A 332 34.52 8.42 0.84
N ASN A 333 34.37 7.47 -0.10
CA ASN A 333 35.35 7.15 -1.14
C ASN A 333 35.03 7.74 -2.52
N GLU A 334 33.96 8.52 -2.66
CA GLU A 334 33.74 9.30 -3.91
C GLU A 334 34.07 10.78 -3.73
N GLN A 335 35.23 11.10 -3.12
CA GLN A 335 35.86 12.40 -3.34
C GLN A 335 36.69 12.32 -4.60
N SER A 336 36.27 13.11 -5.58
CA SER A 336 37.04 13.54 -6.79
C SER A 336 37.28 12.48 -7.88
N ILE A 337 36.38 12.42 -8.85
CA ILE A 337 36.80 12.54 -10.24
C ILE A 337 36.01 13.72 -10.83
N SER A 338 36.69 14.85 -10.90
CA SER A 338 36.31 16.07 -11.60
C SER A 338 36.34 15.89 -13.11
#